data_75ca02329cac3bf03e95a2056bde5564
#
_entry.id   75ca02329cac3bf03e95a2056bde5564
#
_cell.length_a   1.000
_cell.length_b   1.000
_cell.length_c   1.000
_cell.angle_alpha   90.00
_cell.angle_beta   90.00
_cell.angle_gamma   90.00
#
_symmetry.space_group_name_H-M   'P 1'
#
loop_
_entity.id
_entity.type
_entity.pdbx_description
1 polymer ?
#
loop_
_entity_poly.entity_id
_entity_poly.type
_entity_poly.pdbx_seq_one_letter_code
_entity_poly.pdbx_strand_id
1 'polypeptide(L)'
;MSDRSLGGDFTAASNVELLERIAILPRGEEVSRSRPLSDPLAFKELSFRLAEAVDEPYDLIVVRDLFGDRMLAYQLALITGKSVAVSYNREGVIVLDSGGSVEQGDRALIAADVHFTTQSIRAAASGVEQAGMGVAGAAILLRVTHGEYPFPVWTLEDRT
;
A
#
# COMPACT_ATOMS: atom_id res chain seq x y z
N MET A 1 7.54 7.27 -18.97
CA MET A 1 8.19 8.52 -18.59
C MET A 1 7.27 9.27 -17.64
N SER A 2 7.46 9.11 -16.33
CA SER A 2 6.56 9.74 -15.35
C SER A 2 6.99 11.18 -15.15
N ASP A 3 6.09 12.10 -15.44
CA ASP A 3 6.32 13.53 -15.31
C ASP A 3 6.32 13.91 -13.81
N ARG A 4 7.51 14.10 -13.24
CA ARG A 4 7.72 14.68 -11.90
C ARG A 4 7.46 16.20 -11.87
N SER A 5 7.06 16.81 -12.98
CA SER A 5 7.08 18.26 -13.18
C SER A 5 5.92 19.05 -12.58
N LEU A 6 4.95 18.43 -11.96
CA LEU A 6 3.81 19.13 -11.35
C LEU A 6 3.96 19.26 -9.83
N GLY A 7 4.68 20.33 -9.42
CA GLY A 7 4.52 20.96 -8.11
C GLY A 7 5.35 20.39 -6.96
N GLY A 8 6.39 21.14 -6.56
CA GLY A 8 7.17 20.91 -5.34
C GLY A 8 8.27 19.86 -5.51
N ASP A 9 9.51 20.29 -5.43
CA ASP A 9 10.65 19.37 -5.41
C ASP A 9 10.76 18.74 -4.02
N PHE A 10 10.22 17.52 -3.86
CA PHE A 10 10.32 16.73 -2.63
C PHE A 10 11.53 15.80 -2.61
N THR A 11 12.41 15.85 -3.61
CA THR A 11 13.54 14.93 -3.73
C THR A 11 14.48 14.98 -2.52
N ALA A 12 14.59 16.13 -1.86
CA ALA A 12 15.39 16.32 -0.65
C ALA A 12 14.64 15.98 0.67
N ALA A 13 13.30 15.85 0.65
CA ALA A 13 12.54 15.55 1.85
C ALA A 13 12.70 14.09 2.25
N SER A 14 12.86 13.82 3.55
CA SER A 14 12.87 12.46 4.07
C SER A 14 11.49 11.81 4.04
N ASN A 15 11.42 10.48 4.13
CA ASN A 15 10.14 9.77 4.24
C ASN A 15 9.36 10.19 5.49
N VAL A 16 10.05 10.42 6.61
CA VAL A 16 9.43 10.89 7.87
C VAL A 16 8.76 12.25 7.67
N GLU A 17 9.45 13.22 7.06
CA GLU A 17 8.87 14.54 6.77
C GLU A 17 7.63 14.46 5.87
N LEU A 18 7.65 13.60 4.87
CA LEU A 18 6.49 13.39 4.00
C LEU A 18 5.33 12.68 4.72
N LEU A 19 5.63 11.70 5.59
CA LEU A 19 4.63 11.02 6.41
C LEU A 19 3.98 11.96 7.44
N GLU A 20 4.73 12.90 8.00
CA GLU A 20 4.19 13.96 8.87
C GLU A 20 3.18 14.84 8.11
N ARG A 21 3.46 15.18 6.86
CA ARG A 21 2.59 16.03 6.02
C ARG A 21 1.25 15.40 5.69
N ILE A 22 1.18 14.09 5.59
CA ILE A 22 -0.07 13.35 5.40
C ILE A 22 -0.67 12.82 6.71
N ALA A 23 -0.20 13.33 7.84
CA ALA A 23 -0.67 13.05 9.19
C ALA A 23 -0.60 11.58 9.66
N ILE A 24 0.21 10.75 9.01
CA ILE A 24 0.50 9.40 9.52
C ILE A 24 1.36 9.46 10.78
N LEU A 25 2.31 10.41 10.83
CA LEU A 25 3.20 10.66 11.96
C LEU A 25 3.02 12.11 12.44
N PRO A 26 1.95 12.45 13.15
CA PRO A 26 1.82 13.77 13.73
C PRO A 26 2.93 14.00 14.77
N ARG A 27 3.46 15.22 14.83
CA ARG A 27 4.56 15.55 15.71
C ARG A 27 4.17 15.34 17.18
N GLY A 28 4.85 14.40 17.85
CA GLY A 28 4.68 14.13 19.29
C GLY A 28 3.42 13.35 19.66
N GLU A 29 2.70 12.79 18.68
CA GLU A 29 1.48 12.00 18.88
C GLU A 29 1.65 10.56 18.44
N GLU A 30 0.69 9.71 18.78
CA GLU A 30 0.63 8.34 18.30
C GLU A 30 0.39 8.29 16.79
N VAL A 31 0.89 7.23 16.15
CA VAL A 31 0.66 6.97 14.73
C VAL A 31 -0.83 6.94 14.43
N SER A 32 -1.26 7.71 13.46
CA SER A 32 -2.65 7.79 13.05
C SER A 32 -2.87 7.25 11.63
N ARG A 33 -4.14 7.17 11.21
CA ARG A 33 -4.47 6.86 9.83
C ARG A 33 -4.06 8.01 8.91
N SER A 34 -3.59 7.68 7.71
CA SER A 34 -3.19 8.68 6.74
C SER A 34 -4.34 9.62 6.36
N ARG A 35 -3.98 10.85 6.09
CA ARG A 35 -4.86 11.86 5.48
C ARG A 35 -4.27 12.29 4.14
N PRO A 36 -4.37 11.46 3.08
CA PRO A 36 -3.70 11.72 1.80
C PRO A 36 -4.12 13.04 1.17
N LEU A 37 -5.34 13.50 1.47
CA LEU A 37 -5.87 14.77 0.94
C LEU A 37 -5.35 16.01 1.68
N SER A 38 -4.66 15.87 2.81
CA SER A 38 -4.05 17.02 3.50
C SER A 38 -2.82 17.55 2.77
N ASP A 39 -2.05 16.66 2.13
CA ASP A 39 -0.96 17.01 1.20
C ASP A 39 -0.87 15.98 0.06
N PRO A 40 -1.66 16.17 -1.01
CA PRO A 40 -1.70 15.21 -2.12
C PRO A 40 -0.36 15.02 -2.84
N LEU A 41 0.48 16.05 -2.85
CA LEU A 41 1.80 15.98 -3.50
C LEU A 41 2.79 15.17 -2.68
N ALA A 42 2.81 15.34 -1.36
CA ALA A 42 3.58 14.50 -0.45
C ALA A 42 3.14 13.03 -0.54
N PHE A 43 1.82 12.79 -0.62
CA PHE A 43 1.27 11.44 -0.77
C PHE A 43 1.67 10.80 -2.12
N LYS A 44 1.63 11.57 -3.20
CA LYS A 44 2.10 11.13 -4.53
C LYS A 44 3.59 10.74 -4.50
N GLU A 45 4.44 11.56 -3.87
CA GLU A 45 5.87 11.29 -3.76
C GLU A 45 6.14 10.01 -2.94
N LEU A 46 5.47 9.84 -1.80
CA LEU A 46 5.56 8.61 -1.01
C LEU A 46 5.13 7.37 -1.81
N SER A 47 4.03 7.48 -2.56
CA SER A 47 3.55 6.39 -3.41
C SER A 47 4.56 6.03 -4.50
N PHE A 48 5.22 7.02 -5.08
CA PHE A 48 6.27 6.82 -6.06
C PHE A 48 7.48 6.10 -5.47
N ARG A 49 7.96 6.55 -4.31
CA ARG A 49 9.08 5.90 -3.60
C ARG A 49 8.75 4.46 -3.21
N LEU A 50 7.51 4.21 -2.78
CA LEU A 50 7.06 2.86 -2.45
C LEU A 50 7.04 1.96 -3.70
N ALA A 51 6.57 2.46 -4.83
CA ALA A 51 6.59 1.72 -6.08
C ALA A 51 8.02 1.38 -6.53
N GLU A 52 8.98 2.31 -6.34
CA GLU A 52 10.40 2.08 -6.64
C GLU A 52 11.07 1.07 -5.69
N ALA A 53 10.60 0.97 -4.44
CA ALA A 53 11.15 0.04 -3.45
C ALA A 53 10.77 -1.42 -3.73
N VAL A 54 9.69 -1.67 -4.45
CA VAL A 54 9.24 -3.04 -4.78
C VAL A 54 10.07 -3.57 -5.94
N ASP A 55 10.88 -4.58 -5.68
CA ASP A 55 11.81 -5.19 -6.64
C ASP A 55 11.35 -6.55 -7.18
N GLU A 56 10.19 -7.04 -6.73
CA GLU A 56 9.58 -8.28 -7.22
C GLU A 56 8.47 -8.00 -8.25
N PRO A 57 8.33 -8.85 -9.29
CA PRO A 57 7.25 -8.71 -10.27
C PRO A 57 5.90 -9.07 -9.66
N TYR A 58 4.88 -8.32 -10.04
CA TYR A 58 3.48 -8.57 -9.69
C TYR A 58 2.54 -8.14 -10.83
N ASP A 59 1.32 -8.67 -10.82
CA ASP A 59 0.34 -8.48 -11.89
C ASP A 59 -0.76 -7.49 -11.48
N LEU A 60 -1.13 -7.49 -10.19
CA LEU A 60 -2.15 -6.59 -9.65
C LEU A 60 -1.79 -6.13 -8.23
N ILE A 61 -2.48 -5.08 -7.79
CA ILE A 61 -2.37 -4.51 -6.44
C ILE A 61 -3.63 -4.89 -5.67
N VAL A 62 -3.45 -5.42 -4.46
CA VAL A 62 -4.57 -5.73 -3.54
C VAL A 62 -4.47 -4.82 -2.33
N VAL A 63 -5.57 -4.19 -1.96
CA VAL A 63 -5.65 -3.32 -0.79
C VAL A 63 -6.84 -3.68 0.09
N ARG A 64 -6.74 -3.30 1.36
CA ARG A 64 -7.86 -3.41 2.30
C ARG A 64 -8.91 -2.34 1.97
N ASP A 65 -10.14 -2.56 2.41
CA ASP A 65 -11.24 -1.58 2.28
C ASP A 65 -11.11 -0.43 3.30
N LEU A 66 -10.03 0.33 3.18
CA LEU A 66 -9.75 1.52 3.97
C LEU A 66 -9.45 2.70 3.04
N PHE A 67 -9.86 3.90 3.44
CA PHE A 67 -9.71 5.08 2.59
C PHE A 67 -8.25 5.33 2.17
N GLY A 68 -7.32 5.32 3.11
CA GLY A 68 -5.89 5.55 2.83
C GLY A 68 -5.29 4.48 1.92
N ASP A 69 -5.63 3.20 2.15
CA ASP A 69 -5.19 2.10 1.29
C ASP A 69 -5.74 2.21 -0.13
N ARG A 70 -7.01 2.58 -0.29
CA ARG A 70 -7.62 2.80 -1.62
C ARG A 70 -6.97 3.96 -2.37
N MET A 71 -6.65 5.05 -1.67
CA MET A 71 -5.93 6.19 -2.26
C MET A 71 -4.51 5.81 -2.67
N LEU A 72 -3.81 5.02 -1.83
CA LEU A 72 -2.49 4.48 -2.16
C LEU A 72 -2.55 3.57 -3.39
N ALA A 73 -3.52 2.66 -3.44
CA ALA A 73 -3.71 1.78 -4.59
C ALA A 73 -3.95 2.57 -5.89
N TYR A 74 -4.76 3.61 -5.82
CA TYR A 74 -5.02 4.48 -6.98
C TYR A 74 -3.72 5.14 -7.48
N GLN A 75 -2.91 5.69 -6.57
CA GLN A 75 -1.62 6.29 -6.94
C GLN A 75 -0.65 5.25 -7.51
N LEU A 76 -0.54 4.08 -6.87
CA LEU A 76 0.31 3.00 -7.36
C LEU A 76 -0.15 2.50 -8.74
N ALA A 77 -1.45 2.38 -8.97
CA ALA A 77 -2.00 2.01 -10.27
C ALA A 77 -1.66 3.02 -11.38
N LEU A 78 -1.73 4.33 -11.07
CA LEU A 78 -1.31 5.37 -12.00
C LEU A 78 0.19 5.32 -12.32
N ILE A 79 1.01 5.00 -11.33
CA ILE A 79 2.48 4.93 -11.49
C ILE A 79 2.88 3.67 -12.28
N THR A 80 2.26 2.53 -11.99
CA THR A 80 2.69 1.21 -12.48
C THR A 80 1.88 0.66 -13.65
N GLY A 81 0.69 1.22 -13.90
CA GLY A 81 -0.26 0.70 -14.88
C GLY A 81 -0.94 -0.61 -14.45
N LYS A 82 -0.80 -1.03 -13.20
CA LYS A 82 -1.38 -2.28 -12.69
C LYS A 82 -2.83 -2.09 -12.24
N SER A 83 -3.63 -3.16 -12.36
CA SER A 83 -5.00 -3.23 -11.85
C SER A 83 -5.04 -3.24 -10.33
N VAL A 84 -6.19 -2.89 -9.76
CA VAL A 84 -6.43 -2.88 -8.31
C VAL A 84 -7.60 -3.79 -7.97
N ALA A 85 -7.45 -4.59 -6.93
CA ALA A 85 -8.54 -5.29 -6.26
C ALA A 85 -8.65 -4.84 -4.80
N VAL A 86 -9.86 -4.72 -4.31
CA VAL A 86 -10.14 -4.37 -2.92
C VAL A 86 -10.54 -5.62 -2.14
N SER A 87 -9.84 -5.86 -1.06
CA SER A 87 -10.12 -6.96 -0.12
C SER A 87 -11.00 -6.46 1.01
N TYR A 88 -12.11 -7.13 1.24
CA TYR A 88 -13.01 -6.84 2.36
C TYR A 88 -13.61 -8.10 2.95
N ASN A 89 -14.03 -8.01 4.21
CA ASN A 89 -14.64 -9.10 4.93
C ASN A 89 -16.17 -9.04 4.76
N ARG A 90 -16.76 -10.10 4.21
CA ARG A 90 -18.20 -10.32 4.19
C ARG A 90 -18.54 -11.54 5.07
N GLU A 91 -19.12 -11.30 6.21
CA GLU A 91 -19.58 -12.37 7.12
C GLU A 91 -18.50 -13.42 7.46
N GLY A 92 -17.27 -12.95 7.67
CA GLY A 92 -16.12 -13.81 7.98
C GLY A 92 -15.37 -14.37 6.77
N VAL A 93 -15.84 -14.10 5.57
CA VAL A 93 -15.16 -14.50 4.32
C VAL A 93 -14.46 -13.30 3.71
N ILE A 94 -13.19 -13.46 3.34
CA ILE A 94 -12.45 -12.42 2.60
C ILE A 94 -12.83 -12.51 1.13
N VAL A 95 -13.33 -11.40 0.61
CA VAL A 95 -13.74 -11.26 -0.80
C VAL A 95 -12.84 -10.25 -1.48
N LEU A 96 -12.41 -10.55 -2.70
CA LEU A 96 -11.72 -9.60 -3.57
C LEU A 96 -12.68 -9.05 -4.60
N ASP A 97 -12.79 -7.71 -4.66
CA ASP A 97 -13.51 -6.99 -5.70
C ASP A 97 -12.50 -6.30 -6.60
N SER A 98 -12.33 -6.79 -7.80
CA SER A 98 -11.32 -6.31 -8.75
C SER A 98 -11.89 -5.36 -9.80
N GLY A 99 -13.23 -5.27 -9.95
CA GLY A 99 -13.84 -4.52 -11.05
C GLY A 99 -13.39 -4.94 -12.45
N GLY A 100 -12.53 -5.95 -12.55
CA GLY A 100 -11.92 -6.46 -13.79
C GLY A 100 -11.53 -7.93 -13.67
N SER A 101 -10.86 -8.45 -14.69
CA SER A 101 -10.40 -9.83 -14.70
C SER A 101 -9.19 -10.02 -13.77
N VAL A 102 -9.35 -10.87 -12.78
CA VAL A 102 -8.26 -11.47 -12.01
C VAL A 102 -8.07 -12.88 -12.56
N GLU A 103 -6.86 -13.20 -13.00
CA GLU A 103 -6.56 -14.51 -13.55
C GLU A 103 -5.95 -15.44 -12.51
N GLN A 104 -6.29 -16.72 -12.63
CA GLN A 104 -5.68 -17.74 -11.78
C GLN A 104 -4.18 -17.81 -12.09
N GLY A 105 -3.37 -17.76 -11.04
CA GLY A 105 -1.91 -17.75 -11.17
C GLY A 105 -1.28 -16.36 -11.19
N ASP A 106 -2.07 -15.28 -11.25
CA ASP A 106 -1.57 -13.93 -11.06
C ASP A 106 -0.87 -13.77 -9.71
N ARG A 107 0.07 -12.84 -9.64
CA ARG A 107 0.77 -12.47 -8.41
C ARG A 107 0.30 -11.11 -7.91
N ALA A 108 -0.15 -11.05 -6.68
CA ALA A 108 -0.68 -9.84 -6.07
C ALA A 108 0.34 -9.17 -5.15
N LEU A 109 0.51 -7.85 -5.30
CA LEU A 109 1.16 -6.99 -4.33
C LEU A 109 0.11 -6.46 -3.36
N ILE A 110 0.24 -6.76 -2.06
CA ILE A 110 -0.63 -6.19 -1.03
C ILE A 110 -0.07 -4.82 -0.64
N ALA A 111 -0.87 -3.76 -0.79
CA ALA A 111 -0.46 -2.41 -0.42
C ALA A 111 -1.25 -1.89 0.78
N ALA A 112 -0.56 -1.18 1.67
CA ALA A 112 -1.14 -0.55 2.85
C ALA A 112 -0.46 0.78 3.17
N ASP A 113 -1.25 1.76 3.64
CA ASP A 113 -0.70 3.04 4.11
C ASP A 113 -0.03 2.87 5.48
N VAL A 114 -0.73 2.32 6.45
CA VAL A 114 -0.20 2.03 7.79
C VAL A 114 -0.49 0.59 8.18
N HIS A 115 0.52 -0.10 8.67
CA HIS A 115 0.41 -1.46 9.16
C HIS A 115 0.31 -1.48 10.68
N PHE A 116 -0.92 -1.51 11.21
CA PHE A 116 -1.20 -1.57 12.65
C PHE A 116 -1.27 -3.00 13.20
N THR A 117 -1.67 -3.97 12.39
CA THR A 117 -1.83 -5.36 12.85
C THR A 117 -1.40 -6.36 11.77
N THR A 118 -0.67 -7.38 12.19
CA THR A 118 -0.27 -8.50 11.31
C THR A 118 -1.48 -9.21 10.70
N GLN A 119 -2.58 -9.29 11.45
CA GLN A 119 -3.79 -9.98 11.01
C GLN A 119 -4.41 -9.37 9.74
N SER A 120 -4.37 -8.06 9.57
CA SER A 120 -4.98 -7.40 8.42
C SER A 120 -4.28 -7.73 7.10
N ILE A 121 -2.94 -7.81 7.10
CA ILE A 121 -2.16 -8.20 5.93
C ILE A 121 -2.32 -9.70 5.64
N ARG A 122 -2.33 -10.54 6.69
CA ARG A 122 -2.59 -11.99 6.53
C ARG A 122 -3.98 -12.27 5.99
N ALA A 123 -4.99 -11.52 6.42
CA ALA A 123 -6.36 -11.65 5.88
C ALA A 123 -6.40 -11.31 4.38
N ALA A 124 -5.75 -10.23 3.96
CA ALA A 124 -5.65 -9.89 2.54
C ALA A 124 -4.90 -10.97 1.75
N ALA A 125 -3.79 -11.50 2.29
CA ALA A 125 -3.04 -12.59 1.68
C ALA A 125 -3.90 -13.86 1.52
N SER A 126 -4.65 -14.22 2.55
CA SER A 126 -5.57 -15.36 2.48
C SER A 126 -6.64 -15.19 1.40
N GLY A 127 -7.18 -13.97 1.24
CA GLY A 127 -8.12 -13.68 0.15
C GLY A 127 -7.50 -13.83 -1.24
N VAL A 128 -6.26 -13.40 -1.41
CA VAL A 128 -5.49 -13.59 -2.65
C VAL A 128 -5.32 -15.08 -2.97
N GLU A 129 -4.88 -15.87 -1.99
CA GLU A 129 -4.67 -17.31 -2.15
C GLU A 129 -5.97 -18.07 -2.43
N GLN A 130 -7.07 -17.71 -1.73
CA GLN A 130 -8.40 -18.30 -1.99
C GLN A 130 -8.92 -17.99 -3.40
N ALA A 131 -8.52 -16.87 -3.99
CA ALA A 131 -8.83 -16.52 -5.38
C ALA A 131 -7.93 -17.23 -6.41
N GLY A 132 -7.03 -18.12 -5.98
CA GLY A 132 -6.14 -18.87 -6.85
C GLY A 132 -4.91 -18.10 -7.31
N MET A 133 -4.57 -17.00 -6.64
CA MET A 133 -3.40 -16.17 -6.94
C MET A 133 -2.27 -16.41 -5.95
N GLY A 134 -1.06 -15.98 -6.33
CA GLY A 134 0.09 -15.93 -5.43
C GLY A 134 0.27 -14.55 -4.81
N VAL A 135 0.84 -14.48 -3.60
CA VAL A 135 1.26 -13.22 -2.98
C VAL A 135 2.69 -12.91 -3.40
N ALA A 136 2.91 -11.79 -4.10
CA ALA A 136 4.24 -11.30 -4.46
C ALA A 136 4.96 -10.71 -3.25
N GLY A 137 4.21 -9.99 -2.40
CA GLY A 137 4.72 -9.35 -1.20
C GLY A 137 3.76 -8.30 -0.67
N ALA A 138 4.20 -7.54 0.33
CA ALA A 138 3.46 -6.42 0.87
C ALA A 138 4.29 -5.12 0.81
N ALA A 139 3.69 -4.05 0.30
CA ALA A 139 4.27 -2.72 0.22
C ALA A 139 3.52 -1.77 1.17
N ILE A 140 4.24 -1.16 2.11
CA ILE A 140 3.67 -0.45 3.25
C ILE A 140 4.37 0.90 3.41
N LEU A 141 3.62 2.00 3.54
CA LEU A 141 4.23 3.31 3.79
C LEU A 141 4.87 3.37 5.17
N LEU A 142 4.13 2.96 6.20
CA LEU A 142 4.62 2.93 7.58
C LEU A 142 4.27 1.61 8.26
N ARG A 143 5.28 0.91 8.75
CA ARG A 143 5.15 -0.29 9.56
C ARG A 143 5.35 0.04 11.04
N VAL A 144 4.40 -0.34 11.88
CA VAL A 144 4.44 -0.11 13.34
C VAL A 144 4.28 -1.38 14.17
N THR A 145 4.12 -2.51 13.52
CA THR A 145 3.92 -3.81 14.19
C THR A 145 4.85 -4.85 13.59
N HIS A 146 5.59 -5.53 14.45
CA HIS A 146 6.33 -6.73 14.05
C HIS A 146 5.37 -7.81 13.54
N GLY A 147 5.75 -8.48 12.49
CA GLY A 147 5.04 -9.62 11.94
C GLY A 147 5.94 -10.38 10.99
N GLU A 148 5.93 -11.69 11.09
CA GLU A 148 6.56 -12.57 10.13
C GLU A 148 5.56 -12.94 9.04
N TYR A 149 5.98 -12.84 7.80
CA TYR A 149 5.21 -13.18 6.62
C TYR A 149 5.99 -14.15 5.76
N PRO A 150 5.32 -15.08 5.06
CA PRO A 150 5.96 -16.00 4.13
C PRO A 150 6.35 -15.34 2.79
N PHE A 151 6.29 -14.02 2.70
CA PHE A 151 6.58 -13.22 1.52
C PHE A 151 7.34 -11.94 1.90
N PRO A 152 8.02 -11.27 0.95
CA PRO A 152 8.75 -10.03 1.19
C PRO A 152 7.85 -8.89 1.66
N VAL A 153 8.41 -8.00 2.47
CA VAL A 153 7.73 -6.77 2.91
C VAL A 153 8.65 -5.59 2.62
N TRP A 154 8.18 -4.66 1.82
CA TRP A 154 8.84 -3.37 1.56
C TRP A 154 8.15 -2.28 2.36
N THR A 155 8.94 -1.45 3.01
CA THR A 155 8.42 -0.32 3.80
C THR A 155 9.28 0.91 3.62
N LEU A 156 8.66 2.08 3.59
CA LEU A 156 9.41 3.34 3.54
C LEU A 156 9.89 3.78 4.93
N GLU A 157 9.13 3.46 5.96
CA GLU A 157 9.49 3.74 7.34
C GLU A 157 9.06 2.56 8.23
N ASP A 158 9.98 2.11 9.08
CA ASP A 158 9.75 1.02 10.03
C ASP A 158 9.96 1.52 11.45
N ARG A 159 8.94 1.39 12.30
CA ARG A 159 8.94 1.75 13.72
C ARG A 159 8.53 0.58 14.62
N THR A 160 8.85 -0.61 14.19
CA THR A 160 8.58 -1.84 14.95
C THR A 160 9.56 -2.03 16.11
#